data_dd92c3cd8c048b63d022e173f46cc22e
#
_entry.id   dd92c3cd8c048b63d022e173f46cc22e
#
_cell.length_a   1.000
_cell.length_b   1.000
_cell.length_c   1.000
_cell.angle_alpha   90.00
_cell.angle_beta   90.00
_cell.angle_gamma   90.00
#
_symmetry.space_group_name_H-M   'P 1'
#
loop_
_entity.id
_entity.type
_entity.pdbx_description
1 polymer ?
#
loop_
_entity_poly.entity_id
_entity_poly.type
_entity_poly.pdbx_seq_one_letter_code
_entity_poly.pdbx_strand_id
1 'polypeptide(L)'
;MRKDTKARDFSRKAKEQISERDSINGWPCCVFCGLAAPAPLAWSNAHFISRGQGGLGVPENGLTLCPKCHRRYEQTTARQEMREFFREYLQEHYPEWDEEKLIYRK
;
A
#
# COMPACT_ATOMS: atom_id res chain seq x y z
N MET A 1 -2.89 15.62 -17.36
CA MET A 1 -2.99 15.04 -16.01
C MET A 1 -2.32 15.98 -15.01
N ARG A 2 -2.97 16.21 -13.90
CA ARG A 2 -2.42 17.09 -12.89
C ARG A 2 -1.18 16.48 -12.23
N LYS A 3 -0.25 17.32 -11.83
CA LYS A 3 1.00 16.91 -11.22
C LYS A 3 0.76 16.12 -9.91
N ASP A 4 -0.17 16.58 -9.09
CA ASP A 4 -0.50 15.92 -7.82
C ASP A 4 -1.15 14.55 -8.04
N THR A 5 -1.99 14.39 -9.07
CA THR A 5 -2.59 13.10 -9.41
C THR A 5 -1.52 12.10 -9.77
N LYS A 6 -0.54 12.54 -10.57
CA LYS A 6 0.57 11.67 -10.98
C LYS A 6 1.42 11.26 -9.79
N ALA A 7 1.65 12.18 -8.84
CA ALA A 7 2.43 11.88 -7.65
C ALA A 7 1.75 10.88 -6.73
N ARG A 8 0.42 10.79 -6.78
CA ARG A 8 -0.36 9.88 -5.94
C ARG A 8 -0.57 8.51 -6.57
N ASP A 9 -0.31 8.35 -7.87
CA ASP A 9 -0.43 7.06 -8.55
C ASP A 9 0.85 6.26 -8.37
N PHE A 10 0.70 4.97 -8.11
CA PHE A 10 1.87 4.08 -8.08
C PHE A 10 2.39 3.88 -9.50
N SER A 11 3.67 4.17 -9.70
CA SER A 11 4.34 3.85 -10.95
C SER A 11 4.49 2.34 -11.06
N ARG A 12 4.80 1.84 -12.27
CA ARG A 12 5.06 0.42 -12.44
C ARG A 12 6.23 -0.05 -11.57
N LYS A 13 7.26 0.76 -11.48
CA LYS A 13 8.41 0.45 -10.64
C LYS A 13 8.01 0.33 -9.17
N ALA A 14 7.19 1.28 -8.69
CA ALA A 14 6.70 1.22 -7.31
C ALA A 14 5.87 -0.04 -7.07
N LYS A 15 4.99 -0.39 -8.00
CA LYS A 15 4.17 -1.61 -7.90
C LYS A 15 5.03 -2.86 -7.82
N GLU A 16 6.08 -2.93 -8.61
CA GLU A 16 7.00 -4.06 -8.60
C GLU A 16 7.74 -4.14 -7.26
N GLN A 17 8.17 -3.01 -6.72
CA GLN A 17 8.86 -2.97 -5.44
C GLN A 17 7.94 -3.38 -4.29
N ILE A 18 6.69 -2.94 -4.32
CA ILE A 18 5.68 -3.33 -3.31
C ILE A 18 5.43 -4.82 -3.40
N SER A 19 5.22 -5.34 -4.59
CA SER A 19 4.95 -6.76 -4.82
C SER A 19 6.11 -7.63 -4.31
N GLU A 20 7.33 -7.25 -4.62
CA GLU A 20 8.51 -7.98 -4.18
C GLU A 20 8.65 -7.96 -2.66
N ARG A 21 8.47 -6.78 -2.05
CA ARG A 21 8.53 -6.65 -0.60
C ARG A 21 7.49 -7.52 0.11
N ASP A 22 6.27 -7.58 -0.45
CA ASP A 22 5.14 -8.28 0.15
C ASP A 22 5.05 -9.75 -0.27
N SER A 23 6.09 -10.28 -0.93
CA SER A 23 6.11 -11.66 -1.36
C SER A 23 6.48 -12.62 -0.22
N ILE A 24 5.88 -13.81 -0.26
CA ILE A 24 6.23 -14.91 0.63
C ILE A 24 6.72 -16.03 -0.28
N ASN A 25 7.96 -16.49 -0.06
CA ASN A 25 8.59 -17.50 -0.91
C ASN A 25 8.59 -17.11 -2.40
N GLY A 26 8.81 -15.81 -2.65
CA GLY A 26 8.89 -15.30 -4.02
C GLY A 26 7.55 -15.02 -4.69
N TRP A 27 6.44 -15.14 -3.97
CA TRP A 27 5.11 -14.91 -4.55
C TRP A 27 4.34 -13.82 -3.77
N PRO A 28 3.74 -12.84 -4.46
CA PRO A 28 3.00 -11.76 -3.80
C PRO A 28 1.80 -12.27 -3.00
N CYS A 29 1.68 -11.80 -1.77
CA CYS A 29 0.60 -12.19 -0.88
C CYS A 29 0.00 -10.96 -0.21
N CYS A 30 -1.28 -11.06 0.16
CA CYS A 30 -1.95 -10.01 0.92
C CYS A 30 -1.23 -9.82 2.26
N VAL A 31 -0.86 -8.60 2.56
CA VAL A 31 -0.15 -8.25 3.79
C VAL A 31 -0.98 -8.58 5.03
N PHE A 32 -2.29 -8.45 4.95
CA PHE A 32 -3.16 -8.63 6.11
C PHE A 32 -3.58 -10.08 6.33
N CYS A 33 -4.09 -10.75 5.30
CA CYS A 33 -4.63 -12.11 5.47
C CYS A 33 -3.74 -13.23 4.92
N GLY A 34 -2.70 -12.88 4.17
CA GLY A 34 -1.76 -13.86 3.65
C GLY A 34 -2.19 -14.56 2.36
N LEU A 35 -3.34 -14.20 1.80
CA LEU A 35 -3.82 -14.83 0.57
C LEU A 35 -2.87 -14.54 -0.59
N ALA A 36 -2.47 -15.59 -1.31
CA ALA A 36 -1.58 -15.44 -2.46
C ALA A 36 -2.34 -14.84 -3.64
N ALA A 37 -1.67 -13.94 -4.37
CA ALA A 37 -2.26 -13.34 -5.55
C ALA A 37 -2.35 -14.36 -6.69
N PRO A 38 -3.35 -14.25 -7.59
CA PRO A 38 -3.46 -15.19 -8.72
C PRO A 38 -2.34 -15.02 -9.75
N ALA A 39 -1.73 -13.82 -9.78
CA ALA A 39 -0.60 -13.53 -10.67
C ALA A 39 0.15 -12.33 -10.10
N PRO A 40 1.43 -12.14 -10.44
CA PRO A 40 2.15 -10.95 -10.04
C PRO A 40 1.46 -9.70 -10.54
N LEU A 41 1.31 -8.70 -9.68
CA LEU A 41 0.67 -7.41 -9.98
C LEU A 41 -0.80 -7.53 -10.37
N ALA A 42 -1.46 -8.66 -10.03
CA ALA A 42 -2.88 -8.86 -10.35
C ALA A 42 -3.81 -7.96 -9.55
N TRP A 43 -3.42 -7.64 -8.32
CA TRP A 43 -4.24 -6.81 -7.44
C TRP A 43 -3.80 -5.36 -7.45
N SER A 44 -4.78 -4.45 -7.33
CA SER A 44 -4.47 -3.03 -7.15
C SER A 44 -3.84 -2.83 -5.80
N ASN A 45 -2.78 -2.01 -5.73
CA ASN A 45 -2.14 -1.71 -4.46
C ASN A 45 -2.99 -0.73 -3.66
N ALA A 46 -3.04 -0.94 -2.36
CA ALA A 46 -3.73 -0.03 -1.45
C ALA A 46 -2.77 1.07 -1.02
N HIS A 47 -3.30 2.28 -0.84
CA HIS A 47 -2.56 3.38 -0.24
C HIS A 47 -2.76 3.34 1.27
N PHE A 48 -1.68 3.35 2.04
CA PHE A 48 -1.78 3.44 3.49
C PHE A 48 -2.48 4.74 3.88
N ILE A 49 -2.00 5.87 3.35
CA ILE A 49 -2.73 7.13 3.41
C ILE A 49 -3.43 7.29 2.07
N SER A 50 -4.76 7.42 2.09
CA SER A 50 -5.55 7.40 0.88
C SER A 50 -5.18 8.52 -0.09
N ARG A 51 -5.43 8.29 -1.38
CA ARG A 51 -5.21 9.30 -2.41
C ARG A 51 -6.02 10.57 -2.13
N GLY A 52 -7.23 10.40 -1.61
CA GLY A 52 -8.09 11.53 -1.26
C GLY A 52 -7.52 12.42 -0.16
N GLN A 53 -6.67 11.87 0.68
CA GLN A 53 -5.98 12.59 1.73
C GLN A 53 -4.59 13.07 1.30
N GLY A 54 -4.24 12.88 0.03
CA GLY A 54 -2.96 13.30 -0.50
C GLY A 54 -1.88 12.23 -0.45
N GLY A 55 -2.24 10.97 -0.18
CA GLY A 55 -1.26 9.90 -0.07
C GLY A 55 -0.47 9.68 -1.35
N LEU A 56 0.85 9.60 -1.21
CA LEU A 56 1.75 9.43 -2.34
C LEU A 56 1.77 8.00 -2.89
N GLY A 57 2.08 7.87 -4.17
CA GLY A 57 2.26 6.59 -4.84
C GLY A 57 3.69 6.09 -4.73
N VAL A 58 4.16 5.89 -3.51
CA VAL A 58 5.52 5.40 -3.23
C VAL A 58 5.42 4.09 -2.44
N PRO A 59 6.45 3.21 -2.52
CA PRO A 59 6.40 1.93 -1.80
C PRO A 59 6.14 2.07 -0.31
N GLU A 60 6.64 3.14 0.31
CA GLU A 60 6.45 3.41 1.73
C GLU A 60 5.00 3.69 2.11
N ASN A 61 4.15 3.96 1.11
CA ASN A 61 2.73 4.19 1.30
C ASN A 61 1.87 3.15 0.59
N GLY A 62 2.46 2.08 0.11
CA GLY A 62 1.76 1.06 -0.66
C GLY A 62 1.72 -0.29 0.02
N LEU A 63 0.62 -1.01 -0.21
CA LEU A 63 0.41 -2.33 0.38
C LEU A 63 -0.21 -3.26 -0.64
N THR A 64 0.21 -4.53 -0.62
CA THR A 64 -0.44 -5.58 -1.40
C THR A 64 -1.58 -6.13 -0.57
N LEU A 65 -2.82 -5.89 -1.00
CA LEU A 65 -4.00 -6.40 -0.32
C LEU A 65 -4.89 -7.12 -1.33
N CYS A 66 -5.47 -8.26 -0.89
CA CYS A 66 -6.47 -8.92 -1.70
C CYS A 66 -7.72 -8.03 -1.81
N PRO A 67 -8.58 -8.23 -2.81
CA PRO A 67 -9.74 -7.34 -2.99
C PRO A 67 -10.62 -7.21 -1.75
N LYS A 68 -10.77 -8.27 -0.99
CA LYS A 68 -11.59 -8.25 0.23
C LYS A 68 -10.97 -7.35 1.31
N CYS A 69 -9.67 -7.52 1.57
CA CYS A 69 -8.99 -6.71 2.57
C CYS A 69 -8.86 -5.26 2.13
N HIS A 70 -8.61 -5.03 0.84
CA HIS A 70 -8.55 -3.69 0.26
C HIS A 70 -9.86 -2.93 0.50
N ARG A 71 -10.98 -3.60 0.21
CA ARG A 71 -12.31 -3.02 0.42
C ARG A 71 -12.57 -2.74 1.90
N ARG A 72 -12.21 -3.69 2.76
CA ARG A 72 -12.40 -3.51 4.21
C ARG A 72 -11.61 -2.31 4.73
N TYR A 73 -10.39 -2.15 4.25
CA TYR A 73 -9.55 -1.03 4.67
C TYR A 73 -10.11 0.31 4.20
N GLU A 74 -10.64 0.36 2.98
CA GLU A 74 -11.12 1.63 2.42
C GLU A 74 -12.55 2.01 2.83
N GLN A 75 -13.41 1.02 3.11
CA GLN A 75 -14.85 1.25 3.19
C GLN A 75 -15.50 0.85 4.51
N THR A 76 -14.75 0.40 5.50
CA THR A 76 -15.38 -0.08 6.73
C THR A 76 -14.75 0.51 7.99
N THR A 77 -15.42 0.27 9.14
CA THR A 77 -14.92 0.68 10.45
C THR A 77 -13.67 -0.14 10.86
N ALA A 78 -13.37 -1.22 10.16
CA ALA A 78 -12.16 -2.02 10.42
C ALA A 78 -10.87 -1.26 10.05
N ARG A 79 -11.00 -0.15 9.31
CA ARG A 79 -9.84 0.64 8.86
C ARG A 79 -8.86 1.00 9.98
N GLN A 80 -9.40 1.43 11.12
CA GLN A 80 -8.56 1.87 12.24
C GLN A 80 -7.64 0.75 12.74
N GLU A 81 -8.21 -0.43 12.92
CA GLU A 81 -7.46 -1.60 13.39
C GLU A 81 -6.45 -2.06 12.35
N MET A 82 -6.88 -2.11 11.08
CA MET A 82 -6.00 -2.50 9.98
C MET A 82 -4.86 -1.49 9.82
N ARG A 83 -5.15 -0.21 10.02
CA ARG A 83 -4.15 0.85 9.89
C ARG A 83 -2.99 0.67 10.87
N GLU A 84 -3.29 0.29 12.11
CA GLU A 84 -2.24 0.04 13.09
C GLU A 84 -1.35 -1.13 12.68
N PHE A 85 -1.96 -2.19 12.16
CA PHE A 85 -1.23 -3.34 11.65
C PHE A 85 -0.29 -2.93 10.50
N PHE A 86 -0.80 -2.15 9.55
CA PHE A 86 -0.02 -1.72 8.40
C PHE A 86 1.09 -0.74 8.79
N ARG A 87 0.84 0.11 9.79
CA ARG A 87 1.85 1.04 10.28
C ARG A 87 3.07 0.27 10.81
N GLU A 88 2.82 -0.74 11.62
CA GLU A 88 3.90 -1.56 12.15
C GLU A 88 4.64 -2.29 11.04
N TYR A 89 3.91 -2.82 10.09
CA TYR A 89 4.49 -3.54 8.95
C TYR A 89 5.42 -2.63 8.15
N LEU A 90 4.98 -1.43 7.84
CA LEU A 90 5.78 -0.48 7.06
C LEU A 90 7.00 0.00 7.85
N GLN A 91 6.85 0.23 9.14
CA GLN A 91 7.96 0.62 9.99
C GLN A 91 9.04 -0.46 10.07
N GLU A 92 8.64 -1.73 10.05
CA GLU A 92 9.59 -2.84 10.06
C GLU A 92 10.41 -2.90 8.76
N HIS A 93 9.79 -2.56 7.64
CA HIS A 93 10.45 -2.61 6.34
C HIS A 93 11.27 -1.36 6.02
N TYR A 94 10.94 -0.23 6.63
CA TYR A 94 11.61 1.05 6.36
C TYR A 94 12.00 1.71 7.68
N PRO A 95 13.27 1.58 8.11
CA PRO A 95 13.71 2.11 9.42
C PRO A 95 13.46 3.60 9.61
N GLU A 96 13.48 4.37 8.52
CA GLU A 96 13.26 5.81 8.59
C GLU A 96 11.85 6.22 8.14
N TRP A 97 10.91 5.26 8.18
CA TRP A 97 9.55 5.50 7.75
C TRP A 97 8.91 6.61 8.59
N ASP A 98 8.30 7.58 7.90
CA ASP A 98 7.66 8.73 8.53
C ASP A 98 6.34 8.98 7.82
N GLU A 99 5.26 8.78 8.54
CA GLU A 99 3.90 8.90 8.00
C GLU A 99 3.65 10.28 7.37
N GLU A 100 4.19 11.34 7.96
CA GLU A 100 4.00 12.70 7.46
C GLU A 100 4.64 12.93 6.09
N LYS A 101 5.65 12.17 5.74
CA LYS A 101 6.32 12.29 4.45
C LYS A 101 5.58 11.58 3.33
N LEU A 102 4.50 10.86 3.66
CA LEU A 102 3.73 10.11 2.67
C LEU A 102 2.61 10.92 2.03
N ILE A 103 2.48 12.18 2.38
CA ILE A 103 1.42 13.05 1.89
C ILE A 103 2.00 14.05 0.88
N TYR A 104 1.31 14.19 -0.27
CA TYR A 104 1.71 15.16 -1.29
C TYR A 104 1.60 16.58 -0.75
N ARG A 105 2.67 17.36 -0.93
CA ARG A 105 2.71 18.77 -0.55
C ARG A 105 3.13 19.57 -1.76
N LYS A 106 2.46 20.69 -1.98
CA LYS A 106 2.81 21.60 -3.07
C LYS A 106 4.10 22.32 -2.76
#